data_68a712e582fcccb138092617d0de767f
#
_entry.id   68a712e582fcccb138092617d0de767f
#
_cell.length_a   1.000
_cell.length_b   1.000
_cell.length_c   1.000
_cell.angle_alpha   90.00
_cell.angle_beta   90.00
_cell.angle_gamma   90.00
#
_symmetry.space_group_name_H-M   'P 1'
#
loop_
_entity.id
_entity.type
_entity.pdbx_description
1 polymer ?
#
loop_
_entity_poly.entity_id
_entity_poly.type
_entity_poly.pdbx_seq_one_letter_code
_entity_poly.pdbx_strand_id
1 'polypeptide(L)' 'MRDSVRLRKQSRIVLMLAQELNISEEEALDRFYNSRTYTFFADPSHGLQAMSDRYIVDEILQEKG' A
#
# COMPACT_ATOMS: atom_id res chain seq x y z
N MET A 1 17.03 -6.92 6.35
CA MET A 1 16.31 -8.15 6.09
C MET A 1 14.84 -7.98 6.13
N ARG A 2 14.29 -7.74 7.31
CA ARG A 2 12.84 -7.54 7.40
C ARG A 2 12.40 -6.32 6.64
N ASP A 3 13.23 -5.28 6.68
CA ASP A 3 12.93 -4.05 5.95
C ASP A 3 12.87 -4.30 4.46
N SER A 4 13.73 -5.19 3.94
CA SER A 4 13.73 -5.52 2.52
C SER A 4 12.42 -6.16 2.10
N VAL A 5 11.90 -7.08 2.93
CA VAL A 5 10.65 -7.75 2.61
C VAL A 5 9.51 -6.76 2.60
N ARG A 6 9.47 -5.87 3.59
CA ARG A 6 8.42 -4.86 3.67
C ARG A 6 8.49 -3.90 2.49
N LEU A 7 9.71 -3.49 2.11
CA LEU A 7 9.87 -2.58 0.99
C LEU A 7 9.44 -3.22 -0.33
N ARG A 8 9.71 -4.52 -0.50
CA ARG A 8 9.25 -5.21 -1.71
C ARG A 8 7.75 -5.26 -1.78
N LYS A 9 7.11 -5.56 -0.66
CA LYS A 9 5.65 -5.62 -0.62
C LYS A 9 5.07 -4.24 -0.89
N GLN A 10 5.65 -3.22 -0.29
CA GLN A 10 5.23 -1.84 -0.52
C GLN A 10 5.34 -1.46 -1.98
N SER A 11 6.45 -1.83 -2.62
CA SER A 11 6.65 -1.52 -4.04
C SER A 11 5.58 -2.18 -4.90
N ARG A 12 5.25 -3.44 -4.61
CA ARG A 12 4.21 -4.14 -5.37
C ARG A 12 2.85 -3.47 -5.19
N ILE A 13 2.56 -3.05 -3.97
CA ILE A 13 1.29 -2.38 -3.68
C ILE A 13 1.21 -1.06 -4.44
N VAL A 14 2.28 -0.28 -4.42
CA VAL A 14 2.32 1.01 -5.12
C VAL A 14 2.15 0.82 -6.63
N LEU A 15 2.85 -0.17 -7.20
CA LEU A 15 2.72 -0.45 -8.62
C LEU A 15 1.29 -0.86 -8.98
N MET A 16 0.70 -1.72 -8.18
CA MET A 16 -0.67 -2.15 -8.42
C MET A 16 -1.64 -0.98 -8.31
N LEU A 17 -1.43 -0.14 -7.31
CA LEU A 17 -2.26 1.04 -7.11
C LEU A 17 -2.15 2.00 -8.30
N ALA A 18 -0.93 2.20 -8.81
CA ALA A 18 -0.72 3.05 -9.98
C ALA A 18 -1.49 2.53 -11.18
N GLN A 19 -1.48 1.22 -11.38
CA GLN A 19 -2.21 0.61 -12.50
C GLN A 19 -3.72 0.74 -12.33
N GLU A 20 -4.20 0.52 -11.12
CA GLU A 20 -5.64 0.61 -10.86
C GLU A 20 -6.18 2.01 -11.04
N LEU A 21 -5.40 3.01 -10.67
CA LEU A 21 -5.83 4.41 -10.76
C LEU A 21 -5.36 5.10 -12.04
N ASN A 22 -4.54 4.40 -12.83
CA ASN A 22 -3.98 4.95 -14.06
C ASN A 22 -3.22 6.25 -13.77
N ILE A 23 -2.36 6.22 -12.78
CA ILE A 23 -1.53 7.35 -12.36
C ILE A 23 -0.07 6.90 -12.35
N SER A 24 0.83 7.85 -12.19
CA SER A 24 2.25 7.54 -12.12
C SER A 24 2.58 6.84 -10.80
N GLU A 25 3.75 6.18 -10.77
CA GLU A 25 4.20 5.54 -9.55
C GLU A 25 4.43 6.56 -8.44
N GLU A 26 4.91 7.74 -8.79
CA GLU A 26 5.12 8.80 -7.80
C GLU A 26 3.79 9.22 -7.16
N GLU A 27 2.78 9.38 -7.98
CA GLU A 27 1.46 9.73 -7.46
C GLU A 27 0.90 8.61 -6.60
N ALA A 28 1.09 7.37 -7.04
CA ALA A 28 0.60 6.22 -6.29
C ALA A 28 1.30 6.12 -4.94
N LEU A 29 2.60 6.38 -4.92
CA LEU A 29 3.37 6.35 -3.68
C LEU A 29 2.87 7.41 -2.71
N ASP A 30 2.61 8.60 -3.24
CA ASP A 30 2.08 9.68 -2.43
C ASP A 30 0.74 9.31 -1.82
N ARG A 31 -0.16 8.74 -2.63
CA ARG A 31 -1.45 8.30 -2.14
C ARG A 31 -1.32 7.21 -1.10
N PHE A 32 -0.39 6.29 -1.31
CA PHE A 32 -0.15 5.22 -0.37
C PHE A 32 0.27 5.76 0.99
N TYR A 33 1.24 6.68 1.01
CA TYR A 33 1.72 7.25 2.26
C TYR A 33 0.69 8.12 2.96
N ASN A 34 -0.22 8.71 2.22
CA ASN A 34 -1.25 9.56 2.80
C ASN A 34 -2.54 8.82 3.10
N SER A 35 -2.57 7.52 2.82
CA SER A 35 -3.76 6.73 3.06
C SER A 35 -3.84 6.32 4.53
N ARG A 36 -5.07 6.12 5.00
CA ARG A 36 -5.29 5.57 6.32
C ARG A 36 -4.76 4.14 6.40
N THR A 37 -4.86 3.43 5.29
CA THR A 37 -4.39 2.06 5.20
C THR A 37 -2.89 1.96 5.48
N TYR A 38 -2.12 2.95 5.06
CA TYR A 38 -0.69 2.95 5.33
C TYR A 38 -0.39 2.96 6.82
N THR A 39 -1.18 3.68 7.60
CA THR A 39 -1.01 3.73 9.05
C THR A 39 -1.06 2.33 9.65
N PHE A 40 -2.02 1.53 9.18
CA PHE A 40 -2.15 0.15 9.64
C PHE A 40 -1.06 -0.75 9.07
N PHE A 41 -0.70 -0.50 7.82
CA PHE A 41 0.35 -1.28 7.17
C PHE A 41 1.68 -1.12 7.88
N ALA A 42 1.98 0.09 8.34
CA ALA A 42 3.24 0.39 9.04
C ALA A 42 3.26 -0.12 10.48
N ASP A 43 2.10 -0.47 11.02
CA ASP A 43 1.98 -0.93 12.40
C ASP A 43 2.11 -2.45 12.46
N PRO A 44 3.24 -2.97 12.98
CA PRO A 44 3.44 -4.42 12.99
C PRO A 44 2.42 -5.17 13.84
N SER A 45 1.79 -4.51 14.80
CA SER A 45 0.81 -5.17 15.66
C SER A 45 -0.56 -5.30 14.99
N HIS A 46 -0.80 -4.58 13.90
CA HIS A 46 -2.09 -4.61 13.23
C HIS A 46 -2.27 -5.85 12.36
N GLY A 47 -1.18 -6.39 11.81
CA GLY A 47 -1.26 -7.59 11.00
C GLY A 47 -1.62 -7.35 9.54
N LEU A 48 -1.79 -6.11 9.12
CA LEU A 48 -2.16 -5.82 7.74
C LEU A 48 -1.06 -6.26 6.77
N GLN A 49 0.19 -6.27 7.22
CA GLN A 49 1.30 -6.70 6.38
C GLN A 49 1.18 -8.16 5.96
N ALA A 50 0.41 -8.96 6.68
CA ALA A 50 0.19 -10.37 6.35
C ALA A 50 -0.88 -10.55 5.29
N MET A 51 -1.63 -9.51 4.98
CA MET A 51 -2.68 -9.58 3.97
C MET A 51 -2.10 -9.51 2.57
N SER A 52 -2.87 -9.98 1.59
CA SER A 52 -2.42 -9.95 0.21
C SER A 52 -2.29 -8.53 -0.30
N ASP A 53 -1.46 -8.36 -1.33
CA ASP A 53 -1.31 -7.06 -1.96
C ASP A 53 -2.65 -6.54 -2.47
N ARG A 54 -3.44 -7.42 -3.07
CA ARG A 54 -4.75 -7.04 -3.60
C ARG A 54 -5.67 -6.52 -2.50
N TYR A 55 -5.65 -7.20 -1.36
CA TYR A 55 -6.48 -6.76 -0.24
C TYR A 55 -6.11 -5.35 0.20
N ILE A 56 -4.82 -5.09 0.30
CA ILE A 56 -4.33 -3.79 0.76
C ILE A 56 -4.68 -2.69 -0.26
N VAL A 57 -4.49 -2.99 -1.54
CA VAL A 57 -4.84 -2.04 -2.59
C VAL A 57 -6.34 -1.73 -2.56
N ASP A 58 -7.16 -2.76 -2.40
CA ASP A 58 -8.61 -2.56 -2.34
C ASP A 58 -8.99 -1.67 -1.16
N GLU A 59 -8.31 -1.85 -0.03
CA GLU A 59 -8.59 -1.00 1.14
C GLU A 59 -8.27 0.46 0.84
N ILE A 60 -7.15 0.71 0.15
CA ILE A 60 -6.78 2.07 -0.21
C ILE A 60 -7.81 2.66 -1.18
N LEU A 61 -8.23 1.87 -2.15
CA LEU A 61 -9.18 2.34 -3.15
C LEU A 61 -10.54 2.67 -2.54
N GLN A 62 -10.90 2.02 -1.45
CA GLN A 62 -12.15 2.28 -0.78
C GLN A 62 -12.12 3.55 0.06
N GLU A 63 -10.94 4.06 0.38
CA GLU A 63 -10.85 5.30 1.11
C GLU A 63 -11.24 6.45 0.20
N LYS A 64 -12.05 7.34 0.74
CA LYS A 64 -12.47 8.50 -0.02
C LYS A 64 -11.81 9.70 0.60
N GLY A 65 -10.89 10.20 -0.13
CA GLY A 65 -10.26 11.18 0.43
C GLY A 65 -9.76 12.27 0.10
#